data_92e948c2996c9c483215c48d0ac2b1ff
#
_entry.id   92e948c2996c9c483215c48d0ac2b1ff
#
_cell.length_a   1.000
_cell.length_b   1.000
_cell.length_c   1.000
_cell.angle_alpha   90.00
_cell.angle_beta   90.00
_cell.angle_gamma   90.00
#
_symmetry.space_group_name_H-M   'P 1'
#
loop_
_entity.id
_entity.type
_entity.pdbx_description
1 polymer ?
#
loop_
_entity_poly.entity_id
_entity_poly.type
_entity_poly.pdbx_seq_one_letter_code
_entity_poly.pdbx_strand_id
1 'polypeptide(L)'
;MPIKIPNRLPARSVLEGENIFIMDEDRAYSQDIRPLKLLLLNLMPTKIVTETQLLRLLGNTPLQVEIDLLYTASYEPSNTSQEHLVKFYETFQDVKNRKYDGMIITGAPVEQMPFEEVAYWPELCEIMEWSKTHVYSTMHICWGAQAGLYYHYGVPKVDLPDKMFGVFPHRCVATEREPLLRGLDDVFYVPHSRHTDICRQSLERVRELRILAESVESGVYLVADATGRQIFLTGHVEYDALTLHKEYERDVAKGLDIAVPRNYYPQDDPAQKPLVTWRSAAHLLFANWLNYYVYQDTPYDLETL
;
A
#
# COMPACT_ATOMS: atom_id res chain seq x y z
N MET A 1 -10.04 5.26 17.83
CA MET A 1 -9.99 3.95 18.54
C MET A 1 -8.86 3.14 17.95
N PRO A 2 -8.27 2.17 18.67
CA PRO A 2 -7.04 1.51 18.24
C PRO A 2 -7.29 0.45 17.17
N ILE A 3 -6.23 0.14 16.42
CA ILE A 3 -6.20 -1.01 15.52
C ILE A 3 -6.21 -2.30 16.35
N LYS A 4 -7.08 -3.25 15.97
CA LYS A 4 -7.06 -4.60 16.53
C LYS A 4 -6.13 -5.47 15.70
N ILE A 5 -5.15 -6.07 16.35
CA ILE A 5 -4.20 -6.99 15.72
C ILE A 5 -4.06 -8.26 16.56
N PRO A 6 -3.66 -9.40 15.94
CA PRO A 6 -3.42 -10.64 16.68
C PRO A 6 -2.43 -10.44 17.85
N ASN A 7 -2.74 -10.98 19.02
CA ASN A 7 -2.00 -10.75 20.26
C ASN A 7 -0.48 -11.03 20.19
N ARG A 8 -0.04 -11.90 19.27
CA ARG A 8 1.37 -12.29 19.13
C ARG A 8 2.00 -11.83 17.83
N LEU A 9 1.38 -10.90 17.11
CA LEU A 9 1.97 -10.36 15.88
C LEU A 9 3.26 -9.56 16.22
N PRO A 10 4.39 -9.80 15.53
CA PRO A 10 5.66 -9.11 15.82
C PRO A 10 5.57 -7.59 15.73
N ALA A 11 4.74 -7.06 14.83
CA ALA A 11 4.49 -5.63 14.69
C ALA A 11 4.01 -4.98 15.99
N ARG A 12 3.34 -5.72 16.90
CA ARG A 12 2.79 -5.20 18.15
C ARG A 12 3.84 -4.46 18.99
N SER A 13 4.97 -5.09 19.26
CA SER A 13 6.02 -4.50 20.11
C SER A 13 6.63 -3.23 19.51
N VAL A 14 6.72 -3.15 18.18
CA VAL A 14 7.21 -1.97 17.46
C VAL A 14 6.20 -0.83 17.59
N LEU A 15 4.93 -1.09 17.32
CA LEU A 15 3.87 -0.09 17.37
C LEU A 15 3.66 0.46 18.78
N GLU A 16 3.68 -0.39 19.82
CA GLU A 16 3.63 0.03 21.23
C GLU A 16 4.83 0.91 21.60
N GLY A 17 6.03 0.55 21.13
CA GLY A 17 7.25 1.36 21.32
C GLY A 17 7.21 2.71 20.64
N GLU A 18 6.40 2.88 19.59
CA GLU A 18 6.15 4.13 18.86
C GLU A 18 4.96 4.93 19.43
N ASN A 19 4.40 4.54 20.58
CA ASN A 19 3.19 5.11 21.19
C ASN A 19 1.94 5.05 20.30
N ILE A 20 1.87 4.06 19.39
CA ILE A 20 0.67 3.77 18.62
C ILE A 20 -0.21 2.86 19.46
N PHE A 21 -1.42 3.33 19.76
CA PHE A 21 -2.34 2.57 20.59
C PHE A 21 -2.93 1.39 19.81
N ILE A 22 -2.65 0.19 20.27
CA ILE A 22 -3.20 -1.06 19.72
C ILE A 22 -4.20 -1.67 20.71
N MET A 23 -5.19 -2.36 20.18
CA MET A 23 -6.18 -3.11 20.94
C MET A 23 -5.89 -4.60 20.80
N ASP A 24 -5.89 -5.30 21.93
CA ASP A 24 -5.89 -6.76 21.90
C ASP A 24 -7.29 -7.31 21.57
N GLU A 25 -7.32 -8.60 21.23
CA GLU A 25 -8.57 -9.26 20.85
C GLU A 25 -9.59 -9.27 21.99
N ASP A 26 -9.15 -9.46 23.24
CA ASP A 26 -10.03 -9.56 24.41
C ASP A 26 -10.73 -8.23 24.70
N ARG A 27 -10.01 -7.11 24.58
CA ARG A 27 -10.57 -5.78 24.76
C ARG A 27 -11.51 -5.40 23.63
N ALA A 28 -11.22 -5.79 22.38
CA ALA A 28 -12.04 -5.50 21.23
C ALA A 28 -13.43 -6.16 21.35
N TYR A 29 -13.50 -7.39 21.80
CA TYR A 29 -14.76 -8.11 22.00
C TYR A 29 -15.68 -7.51 23.09
N SER A 30 -15.16 -6.67 23.97
CA SER A 30 -15.94 -6.02 25.03
C SER A 30 -16.61 -4.73 24.59
N GLN A 31 -16.42 -4.27 23.35
CA GLN A 31 -16.98 -3.02 22.84
C GLN A 31 -18.11 -3.30 21.84
N ASP A 32 -19.26 -2.67 22.04
CA ASP A 32 -20.43 -2.76 21.14
C ASP A 32 -20.27 -1.77 19.96
N ILE A 33 -19.25 -2.01 19.13
CA ILE A 33 -18.92 -1.18 17.96
C ILE A 33 -18.57 -2.12 16.81
N ARG A 34 -19.19 -1.89 15.65
CA ARG A 34 -18.76 -2.59 14.43
C ARG A 34 -17.37 -2.08 14.00
N PRO A 35 -16.32 -2.89 14.07
CA PRO A 35 -15.03 -2.52 13.54
C PRO A 35 -15.04 -2.53 12.02
N LEU A 36 -14.18 -1.72 11.41
CA LEU A 36 -13.90 -1.83 9.98
C LEU A 36 -13.06 -3.08 9.73
N LYS A 37 -13.48 -3.92 8.80
CA LYS A 37 -12.76 -5.12 8.39
C LYS A 37 -11.90 -4.82 7.19
N LEU A 38 -10.60 -4.90 7.34
CA LEU A 38 -9.63 -4.70 6.28
C LEU A 38 -8.91 -6.00 5.93
N LEU A 39 -8.68 -6.21 4.64
CA LEU A 39 -7.86 -7.31 4.12
C LEU A 39 -6.53 -6.75 3.60
N LEU A 40 -5.41 -7.28 4.06
CA LEU A 40 -4.08 -6.91 3.59
C LEU A 40 -3.46 -8.06 2.79
N LEU A 41 -3.51 -7.98 1.46
CA LEU A 41 -2.75 -8.87 0.57
C LEU A 41 -1.31 -8.40 0.50
N ASN A 42 -0.45 -9.10 1.22
CA ASN A 42 0.96 -8.77 1.33
C ASN A 42 1.80 -9.60 0.35
N LEU A 43 2.17 -9.00 -0.78
CA LEU A 43 2.99 -9.62 -1.83
C LEU A 43 4.50 -9.44 -1.60
N MET A 44 4.89 -8.65 -0.59
CA MET A 44 6.30 -8.39 -0.29
C MET A 44 6.98 -9.63 0.30
N PRO A 45 8.25 -9.88 -0.04
CA PRO A 45 9.01 -10.99 0.54
C PRO A 45 9.34 -10.77 2.03
N THR A 46 9.50 -9.52 2.46
CA THR A 46 9.77 -9.12 3.86
C THR A 46 8.46 -8.78 4.58
N LYS A 47 7.58 -9.77 4.75
CA LYS A 47 6.21 -9.56 5.23
C LYS A 47 6.12 -8.80 6.56
N ILE A 48 6.90 -9.15 7.56
CA ILE A 48 6.89 -8.53 8.90
C ILE A 48 7.19 -7.02 8.83
N VAL A 49 8.12 -6.61 7.97
CA VAL A 49 8.46 -5.17 7.79
C VAL A 49 7.27 -4.43 7.18
N THR A 50 6.70 -4.99 6.11
CA THR A 50 5.55 -4.39 5.41
C THR A 50 4.31 -4.33 6.30
N GLU A 51 4.04 -5.38 7.08
CA GLU A 51 2.99 -5.39 8.11
C GLU A 51 3.16 -4.19 9.06
N THR A 52 4.34 -4.04 9.65
CA THR A 52 4.61 -2.96 10.61
C THR A 52 4.41 -1.58 9.98
N GLN A 53 4.88 -1.38 8.75
CA GLN A 53 4.75 -0.12 8.02
C GLN A 53 3.28 0.25 7.78
N LEU A 54 2.48 -0.69 7.28
CA LEU A 54 1.07 -0.45 6.98
C LEU A 54 0.23 -0.34 8.25
N LEU A 55 0.45 -1.20 9.24
CA LEU A 55 -0.27 -1.16 10.52
C LEU A 55 -0.04 0.16 11.27
N ARG A 56 1.14 0.76 11.15
CA ARG A 56 1.44 2.09 11.71
C ARG A 56 0.54 3.16 11.12
N LEU A 57 0.29 3.15 9.81
CA LEU A 57 -0.57 4.11 9.14
C LEU A 57 -2.04 3.85 9.44
N LEU A 58 -2.46 2.59 9.41
CA LEU A 58 -3.84 2.17 9.71
C LEU A 58 -4.20 2.35 11.19
N GLY A 59 -3.22 2.30 12.11
CA GLY A 59 -3.43 2.53 13.54
C GLY A 59 -3.61 3.99 13.94
N ASN A 60 -3.32 4.94 13.05
CA ASN A 60 -3.43 6.38 13.34
C ASN A 60 -4.83 6.93 13.00
N THR A 61 -5.88 6.31 13.53
CA THR A 61 -7.28 6.70 13.33
C THR A 61 -8.08 6.49 14.61
N PRO A 62 -9.15 7.28 14.86
CA PRO A 62 -10.09 7.00 15.94
C PRO A 62 -11.02 5.82 15.65
N LEU A 63 -11.03 5.28 14.42
CA LEU A 63 -11.86 4.16 14.02
C LEU A 63 -11.28 2.84 14.53
N GLN A 64 -12.14 1.91 14.91
CA GLN A 64 -11.69 0.54 15.22
C GLN A 64 -11.51 -0.23 13.91
N VAL A 65 -10.32 -0.81 13.72
CA VAL A 65 -9.96 -1.54 12.52
C VAL A 65 -9.51 -2.96 12.91
N GLU A 66 -10.08 -3.95 12.25
CA GLU A 66 -9.64 -5.35 12.26
C GLU A 66 -8.94 -5.66 10.95
N ILE A 67 -7.84 -6.41 10.99
CA ILE A 67 -7.04 -6.71 9.80
C ILE A 67 -6.82 -8.20 9.69
N ASP A 68 -7.27 -8.76 8.56
CA ASP A 68 -6.91 -10.10 8.11
C ASP A 68 -5.71 -9.98 7.16
N LEU A 69 -4.71 -10.82 7.34
CA LEU A 69 -3.51 -10.86 6.52
C LEU A 69 -3.62 -11.98 5.50
N LEU A 70 -3.46 -11.65 4.22
CA LEU A 70 -3.58 -12.56 3.09
C LEU A 70 -2.24 -12.71 2.37
N TYR A 71 -1.90 -13.93 1.96
CA TYR A 71 -0.80 -14.20 1.05
C TYR A 71 -1.26 -15.06 -0.13
N THR A 72 -0.50 -15.06 -1.22
CA THR A 72 -0.76 -15.92 -2.38
C THR A 72 -0.27 -17.34 -2.12
N ALA A 73 -1.18 -18.31 -2.08
CA ALA A 73 -0.86 -19.71 -1.81
C ALA A 73 -0.09 -20.39 -2.96
N SER A 74 -0.21 -19.86 -4.18
CA SER A 74 0.50 -20.34 -5.36
C SER A 74 2.00 -20.02 -5.37
N TYR A 75 2.51 -19.28 -4.37
CA TYR A 75 3.92 -18.92 -4.25
C TYR A 75 4.40 -18.99 -2.80
N GLU A 76 5.44 -19.76 -2.51
CA GLU A 76 6.07 -19.84 -1.20
C GLU A 76 7.10 -18.72 -1.02
N PRO A 77 6.90 -17.77 -0.08
CA PRO A 77 7.85 -16.70 0.15
C PRO A 77 9.11 -17.24 0.84
N SER A 78 10.27 -17.02 0.25
CA SER A 78 11.57 -17.49 0.76
C SER A 78 12.10 -16.71 1.98
N ASN A 79 11.59 -15.50 2.23
CA ASN A 79 12.13 -14.59 3.25
C ASN A 79 11.22 -14.43 4.48
N THR A 80 10.18 -15.24 4.60
CA THR A 80 9.27 -15.26 5.75
C THR A 80 9.17 -16.69 6.27
N SER A 81 9.27 -16.88 7.58
CA SER A 81 9.19 -18.21 8.17
C SER A 81 7.79 -18.81 7.96
N GLN A 82 7.73 -20.11 7.69
CA GLN A 82 6.47 -20.85 7.57
C GLN A 82 5.63 -20.75 8.87
N GLU A 83 6.29 -20.71 10.04
CA GLU A 83 5.61 -20.53 11.33
C GLU A 83 4.84 -19.20 11.38
N HIS A 84 5.43 -18.10 10.86
CA HIS A 84 4.78 -16.79 10.80
C HIS A 84 3.56 -16.82 9.87
N LEU A 85 3.71 -17.43 8.69
CA LEU A 85 2.61 -17.54 7.71
C LEU A 85 1.44 -18.33 8.29
N VAL A 86 1.69 -19.54 8.77
CA VAL A 86 0.64 -20.41 9.32
C VAL A 86 -0.09 -19.78 10.51
N LYS A 87 0.61 -18.92 11.27
CA LYS A 87 0.05 -18.33 12.49
C LYS A 87 -0.78 -17.08 12.24
N PHE A 88 -0.42 -16.27 11.26
CA PHE A 88 -0.97 -14.91 11.08
C PHE A 88 -1.60 -14.66 9.73
N TYR A 89 -1.34 -15.49 8.72
CA TYR A 89 -1.84 -15.31 7.37
C TYR A 89 -2.89 -16.35 7.01
N GLU A 90 -3.82 -15.92 6.19
CA GLU A 90 -4.83 -16.76 5.57
C GLU A 90 -4.57 -16.89 4.06
N THR A 91 -5.13 -17.90 3.43
CA THR A 91 -5.15 -18.06 1.97
C THR A 91 -6.43 -17.46 1.39
N PHE A 92 -6.45 -17.28 0.07
CA PHE A 92 -7.66 -16.79 -0.59
C PHE A 92 -8.86 -17.72 -0.35
N GLN A 93 -8.63 -19.02 -0.28
CA GLN A 93 -9.69 -20.00 -0.02
C GLN A 93 -10.35 -19.82 1.37
N ASP A 94 -9.59 -19.32 2.35
CA ASP A 94 -10.09 -19.09 3.71
C ASP A 94 -10.97 -17.84 3.79
N VAL A 95 -10.70 -16.82 2.96
CA VAL A 95 -11.36 -15.52 3.03
C VAL A 95 -12.43 -15.28 1.94
N LYS A 96 -12.48 -16.07 0.87
CA LYS A 96 -13.31 -15.81 -0.32
C LYS A 96 -14.81 -15.67 -0.07
N ASN A 97 -15.31 -16.20 1.04
CA ASN A 97 -16.74 -16.09 1.42
C ASN A 97 -17.00 -14.92 2.39
N ARG A 98 -15.98 -14.14 2.74
CA ARG A 98 -16.09 -12.98 3.63
C ARG A 98 -16.21 -11.71 2.81
N LYS A 99 -16.71 -10.65 3.44
CA LYS A 99 -16.77 -9.31 2.87
C LYS A 99 -16.00 -8.34 3.75
N TYR A 100 -15.41 -7.31 3.12
CA TYR A 100 -14.51 -6.37 3.75
C TYR A 100 -14.89 -4.92 3.42
N ASP A 101 -14.66 -4.02 4.36
CA ASP A 101 -14.80 -2.58 4.16
C ASP A 101 -13.70 -2.04 3.24
N GLY A 102 -12.49 -2.56 3.38
CA GLY A 102 -11.36 -2.14 2.57
C GLY A 102 -10.33 -3.24 2.36
N MET A 103 -9.50 -3.07 1.33
CA MET A 103 -8.39 -3.96 1.01
C MET A 103 -7.15 -3.16 0.62
N ILE A 104 -5.98 -3.66 1.00
CA ILE A 104 -4.70 -3.15 0.51
C ILE A 104 -3.99 -4.29 -0.24
N ILE A 105 -3.53 -4.01 -1.45
CA ILE A 105 -2.67 -4.89 -2.23
C ILE A 105 -1.29 -4.23 -2.31
N THR A 106 -0.27 -4.87 -1.74
CA THR A 106 1.07 -4.29 -1.66
C THR A 106 1.85 -4.40 -2.98
N GLY A 107 2.98 -3.75 -3.05
CA GLY A 107 4.00 -3.99 -4.08
C GLY A 107 4.61 -5.38 -3.99
N ALA A 108 5.39 -5.72 -5.02
CA ALA A 108 6.19 -6.94 -5.11
C ALA A 108 7.46 -6.68 -5.92
N PRO A 109 8.60 -7.34 -5.63
CA PRO A 109 9.87 -7.13 -6.35
C PRO A 109 9.94 -7.95 -7.65
N VAL A 110 8.89 -7.92 -8.46
CA VAL A 110 8.75 -8.64 -9.74
C VAL A 110 8.42 -7.69 -10.89
N GLU A 111 8.69 -6.42 -10.72
CA GLU A 111 8.26 -5.35 -11.62
C GLU A 111 8.84 -5.44 -13.04
N GLN A 112 10.03 -6.03 -13.22
CA GLN A 112 10.67 -6.21 -14.53
C GLN A 112 10.14 -7.43 -15.29
N MET A 113 9.34 -8.31 -14.66
CA MET A 113 8.72 -9.44 -15.31
C MET A 113 7.40 -9.02 -15.97
N PRO A 114 7.03 -9.54 -17.16
CA PRO A 114 5.65 -9.46 -17.64
C PRO A 114 4.68 -9.98 -16.57
N PHE A 115 3.49 -9.38 -16.48
CA PHE A 115 2.52 -9.77 -15.45
C PHE A 115 2.15 -11.25 -15.53
N GLU A 116 1.96 -11.76 -16.73
CA GLU A 116 1.55 -13.13 -17.02
C GLU A 116 2.63 -14.18 -16.67
N GLU A 117 3.89 -13.76 -16.54
CA GLU A 117 5.02 -14.63 -16.15
C GLU A 117 5.21 -14.68 -14.61
N VAL A 118 4.51 -13.84 -13.86
CA VAL A 118 4.55 -13.87 -12.39
C VAL A 118 3.81 -15.11 -11.89
N ALA A 119 4.47 -15.94 -11.10
CA ALA A 119 3.97 -17.27 -10.69
C ALA A 119 2.56 -17.24 -10.04
N TYR A 120 2.26 -16.20 -9.29
CA TYR A 120 0.96 -16.00 -8.61
C TYR A 120 0.00 -15.09 -9.39
N TRP A 121 0.29 -14.73 -10.63
CA TRP A 121 -0.57 -13.84 -11.42
C TRP A 121 -2.01 -14.35 -11.59
N PRO A 122 -2.24 -15.64 -11.91
CA PRO A 122 -3.62 -16.14 -12.01
C PRO A 122 -4.41 -16.00 -10.69
N GLU A 123 -3.80 -16.31 -9.55
CA GLU A 123 -4.42 -16.15 -8.24
C GLU A 123 -4.68 -14.68 -7.91
N LEU A 124 -3.73 -13.78 -8.23
CA LEU A 124 -3.90 -12.35 -8.05
C LEU A 124 -5.05 -11.80 -8.90
N CYS A 125 -5.21 -12.25 -10.14
CA CYS A 125 -6.34 -11.88 -10.98
C CYS A 125 -7.68 -12.35 -10.38
N GLU A 126 -7.74 -13.56 -9.84
CA GLU A 126 -8.93 -14.08 -9.16
C GLU A 126 -9.27 -13.23 -7.93
N ILE A 127 -8.28 -12.86 -7.12
CA ILE A 127 -8.46 -11.98 -5.94
C ILE A 127 -8.93 -10.59 -6.37
N MET A 128 -8.34 -10.00 -7.41
CA MET A 128 -8.75 -8.68 -7.92
C MET A 128 -10.17 -8.69 -8.48
N GLU A 129 -10.58 -9.76 -9.17
CA GLU A 129 -11.97 -9.89 -9.65
C GLU A 129 -12.93 -10.04 -8.48
N TRP A 130 -12.62 -10.91 -7.52
CA TRP A 130 -13.40 -11.12 -6.31
C TRP A 130 -13.56 -9.82 -5.50
N SER A 131 -12.52 -8.99 -5.42
CA SER A 131 -12.56 -7.74 -4.66
C SER A 131 -13.65 -6.77 -5.14
N LYS A 132 -14.02 -6.80 -6.43
CA LYS A 132 -15.08 -5.93 -6.98
C LYS A 132 -16.44 -6.10 -6.30
N THR A 133 -16.69 -7.28 -5.75
CA THR A 133 -18.00 -7.65 -5.15
C THR A 133 -17.94 -7.96 -3.66
N HIS A 134 -16.74 -8.12 -3.09
CA HIS A 134 -16.55 -8.51 -1.70
C HIS A 134 -15.78 -7.46 -0.88
N VAL A 135 -15.24 -6.45 -1.54
CA VAL A 135 -14.51 -5.35 -0.90
C VAL A 135 -15.11 -4.02 -1.34
N TYR A 136 -15.35 -3.12 -0.39
CA TYR A 136 -15.91 -1.82 -0.76
C TYR A 136 -14.86 -0.93 -1.45
N SER A 137 -13.68 -0.72 -0.84
CA SER A 137 -12.61 0.09 -1.45
C SER A 137 -11.27 -0.63 -1.40
N THR A 138 -10.56 -0.70 -2.52
CA THR A 138 -9.25 -1.35 -2.64
C THR A 138 -8.17 -0.32 -2.95
N MET A 139 -7.12 -0.29 -2.13
CA MET A 139 -5.91 0.51 -2.33
C MET A 139 -4.78 -0.38 -2.82
N HIS A 140 -4.24 -0.06 -3.97
CA HIS A 140 -3.12 -0.76 -4.61
C HIS A 140 -1.85 0.06 -4.48
N ILE A 141 -0.71 -0.56 -4.11
CA ILE A 141 0.56 0.14 -3.85
C ILE A 141 1.65 -0.36 -4.78
N CYS A 142 2.39 0.55 -5.41
CA CYS A 142 3.57 0.31 -6.25
C CYS A 142 3.29 -0.70 -7.38
N TRP A 143 3.96 -1.86 -7.39
CA TRP A 143 3.69 -2.91 -8.37
C TRP A 143 2.24 -3.40 -8.29
N GLY A 144 1.66 -3.47 -7.10
CA GLY A 144 0.22 -3.77 -6.95
C GLY A 144 -0.67 -2.75 -7.67
N ALA A 145 -0.27 -1.45 -7.67
CA ALA A 145 -0.99 -0.43 -8.43
C ALA A 145 -0.84 -0.65 -9.94
N GLN A 146 0.35 -0.99 -10.43
CA GLN A 146 0.56 -1.33 -11.84
C GLN A 146 -0.25 -2.57 -12.25
N ALA A 147 -0.26 -3.61 -11.41
CA ALA A 147 -1.02 -4.83 -11.62
C ALA A 147 -2.53 -4.59 -11.67
N GLY A 148 -3.05 -3.79 -10.73
CA GLY A 148 -4.46 -3.42 -10.69
C GLY A 148 -4.88 -2.56 -11.88
N LEU A 149 -4.09 -1.56 -12.26
CA LEU A 149 -4.33 -0.73 -13.45
C LEU A 149 -4.31 -1.57 -14.74
N TYR A 150 -3.40 -2.51 -14.85
CA TYR A 150 -3.34 -3.43 -15.98
C TYR A 150 -4.55 -4.35 -16.03
N TYR A 151 -4.85 -5.03 -14.91
CA TYR A 151 -5.94 -5.99 -14.84
C TYR A 151 -7.33 -5.36 -15.07
N HIS A 152 -7.62 -4.28 -14.36
CA HIS A 152 -8.96 -3.67 -14.38
C HIS A 152 -9.20 -2.77 -15.60
N TYR A 153 -8.16 -2.13 -16.13
CA TYR A 153 -8.29 -1.06 -17.11
C TYR A 153 -7.39 -1.21 -18.35
N GLY A 154 -6.57 -2.26 -18.40
CA GLY A 154 -5.67 -2.50 -19.54
C GLY A 154 -4.54 -1.45 -19.67
N VAL A 155 -4.22 -0.71 -18.60
CA VAL A 155 -3.12 0.26 -18.59
C VAL A 155 -1.79 -0.46 -18.40
N PRO A 156 -0.91 -0.51 -19.41
CA PRO A 156 0.34 -1.23 -19.30
C PRO A 156 1.36 -0.49 -18.45
N LYS A 157 2.29 -1.23 -17.86
CA LYS A 157 3.54 -0.68 -17.33
C LYS A 157 4.56 -0.47 -18.46
N VAL A 158 5.51 0.42 -18.21
CA VAL A 158 6.64 0.73 -19.11
C VAL A 158 7.94 0.68 -18.31
N ASP A 159 9.01 0.21 -18.94
CA ASP A 159 10.34 0.21 -18.32
C ASP A 159 10.89 1.62 -18.21
N LEU A 160 11.55 1.92 -17.10
CA LEU A 160 12.32 3.14 -16.92
C LEU A 160 13.78 2.90 -17.36
N PRO A 161 14.44 3.91 -17.94
CA PRO A 161 15.85 3.79 -18.32
C PRO A 161 16.76 3.56 -17.10
N ASP A 162 16.40 4.20 -15.98
CA ASP A 162 17.11 4.10 -14.69
C ASP A 162 16.11 3.86 -13.57
N LYS A 163 16.56 3.27 -12.47
CA LYS A 163 15.75 3.08 -11.27
C LYS A 163 15.25 4.43 -10.75
N MET A 164 13.94 4.61 -10.66
CA MET A 164 13.34 5.73 -9.94
C MET A 164 13.55 5.50 -8.45
N PHE A 165 14.54 6.19 -7.85
CA PHE A 165 15.02 5.91 -6.51
C PHE A 165 15.24 7.18 -5.71
N GLY A 166 14.42 7.40 -4.69
CA GLY A 166 14.49 8.62 -3.86
C GLY A 166 13.16 9.08 -3.33
N VAL A 167 13.11 10.35 -2.90
CA VAL A 167 11.92 11.02 -2.36
C VAL A 167 11.60 12.23 -3.24
N PHE A 168 10.46 12.20 -3.88
CA PHE A 168 10.11 13.19 -4.93
C PHE A 168 8.95 14.08 -4.50
N PRO A 169 8.97 15.37 -4.89
CA PRO A 169 7.86 16.29 -4.67
C PRO A 169 6.70 15.96 -5.61
N HIS A 170 5.48 15.92 -5.07
CA HIS A 170 4.25 15.70 -5.81
C HIS A 170 3.28 16.85 -5.60
N ARG A 171 2.43 17.11 -6.57
CA ARG A 171 1.38 18.11 -6.52
C ARG A 171 0.02 17.47 -6.73
N CYS A 172 -0.99 17.98 -6.01
CA CYS A 172 -2.37 17.67 -6.29
C CYS A 172 -2.78 18.31 -7.64
N VAL A 173 -3.31 17.49 -8.56
CA VAL A 173 -3.75 17.93 -9.88
C VAL A 173 -5.25 17.76 -10.11
N ALA A 174 -5.97 17.21 -9.13
CA ALA A 174 -7.42 17.11 -9.17
C ALA A 174 -8.05 18.51 -9.22
N THR A 175 -8.95 18.73 -10.20
CA THR A 175 -9.65 20.01 -10.39
C THR A 175 -10.84 20.17 -9.46
N GLU A 176 -11.33 19.08 -8.89
CA GLU A 176 -12.45 19.04 -7.95
C GLU A 176 -11.95 18.75 -6.53
N ARG A 177 -12.80 19.04 -5.54
CA ARG A 177 -12.50 18.67 -4.14
C ARG A 177 -12.50 17.15 -4.02
N GLU A 178 -11.31 16.59 -3.88
CA GLU A 178 -11.08 15.16 -3.72
C GLU A 178 -10.87 14.84 -2.22
N PRO A 179 -11.78 14.09 -1.58
CA PRO A 179 -11.66 13.78 -0.16
C PRO A 179 -10.34 13.09 0.22
N LEU A 180 -9.79 12.27 -0.69
CA LEU A 180 -8.53 11.57 -0.48
C LEU A 180 -7.34 12.52 -0.27
N LEU A 181 -7.37 13.70 -0.91
CA LEU A 181 -6.33 14.73 -0.84
C LEU A 181 -6.54 15.75 0.28
N ARG A 182 -7.63 15.63 1.05
CA ARG A 182 -8.00 16.62 2.05
C ARG A 182 -6.90 16.80 3.10
N GLY A 183 -6.45 18.04 3.28
CA GLY A 183 -5.44 18.43 4.25
C GLY A 183 -4.00 18.19 3.81
N LEU A 184 -3.76 17.62 2.63
CA LEU A 184 -2.43 17.60 2.05
C LEU A 184 -2.02 19.02 1.62
N ASP A 185 -0.74 19.31 1.75
CA ASP A 185 -0.13 20.54 1.24
C ASP A 185 -0.14 20.56 -0.30
N ASP A 186 -0.02 21.75 -0.91
CA ASP A 186 0.07 21.91 -2.36
C ASP A 186 1.22 21.10 -2.97
N VAL A 187 2.29 20.90 -2.18
CA VAL A 187 3.42 20.03 -2.50
C VAL A 187 3.69 19.12 -1.31
N PHE A 188 3.71 17.82 -1.56
CA PHE A 188 4.05 16.80 -0.58
C PHE A 188 5.06 15.82 -1.17
N TYR A 189 5.76 15.09 -0.32
CA TYR A 189 6.85 14.22 -0.73
C TYR A 189 6.47 12.75 -0.64
N VAL A 190 6.92 11.96 -1.62
CA VAL A 190 6.67 10.52 -1.68
C VAL A 190 7.94 9.75 -2.03
N PRO A 191 8.30 8.70 -1.27
CA PRO A 191 9.35 7.77 -1.64
C PRO A 191 8.98 6.93 -2.86
N HIS A 192 9.95 6.71 -3.74
CA HIS A 192 9.86 5.78 -4.87
C HIS A 192 11.08 4.88 -4.92
N SER A 193 10.86 3.61 -5.26
CA SER A 193 11.90 2.62 -5.54
C SER A 193 11.35 1.64 -6.58
N ARG A 194 11.52 1.94 -7.86
CA ARG A 194 10.94 1.15 -8.95
C ARG A 194 11.72 1.28 -10.26
N HIS A 195 11.70 0.23 -11.06
CA HIS A 195 12.30 0.16 -12.41
C HIS A 195 11.26 0.32 -13.53
N THR A 196 9.98 0.37 -13.17
CA THR A 196 8.87 0.52 -14.12
C THR A 196 7.96 1.66 -13.73
N ASP A 197 7.21 2.18 -14.68
CA ASP A 197 6.16 3.18 -14.49
C ASP A 197 4.88 2.74 -15.19
N ILE A 198 3.79 3.46 -14.98
CA ILE A 198 2.54 3.30 -15.74
C ILE A 198 2.58 4.13 -17.02
N CYS A 199 1.98 3.62 -18.08
CA CYS A 199 1.87 4.38 -19.33
C CYS A 199 0.81 5.50 -19.19
N ARG A 200 1.27 6.74 -18.95
CA ARG A 200 0.40 7.91 -18.78
C ARG A 200 -0.61 8.08 -19.92
N GLN A 201 -0.18 7.92 -21.17
CA GLN A 201 -1.07 8.08 -22.32
C GLN A 201 -2.19 7.04 -22.35
N SER A 202 -1.90 5.80 -21.89
CA SER A 202 -2.91 4.75 -21.76
C SER A 202 -3.86 5.05 -20.61
N LEU A 203 -3.35 5.56 -19.50
CA LEU A 203 -4.14 5.98 -18.34
C LEU A 203 -5.15 7.09 -18.72
N GLU A 204 -4.71 8.13 -19.44
CA GLU A 204 -5.54 9.27 -19.83
C GLU A 204 -6.67 8.89 -20.83
N ARG A 205 -6.59 7.73 -21.48
CA ARG A 205 -7.66 7.22 -22.36
C ARG A 205 -8.78 6.52 -21.59
N VAL A 206 -8.55 6.15 -20.33
CA VAL A 206 -9.54 5.48 -19.48
C VAL A 206 -10.38 6.55 -18.78
N ARG A 207 -11.61 6.75 -19.22
CA ARG A 207 -12.50 7.82 -18.72
C ARG A 207 -12.91 7.64 -17.25
N GLU A 208 -12.88 6.41 -16.78
CA GLU A 208 -13.21 6.04 -15.42
C GLU A 208 -12.12 6.40 -14.42
N LEU A 209 -10.89 6.66 -14.90
CA LEU A 209 -9.74 6.97 -14.05
C LEU A 209 -9.46 8.47 -13.98
N ARG A 210 -9.11 8.94 -12.79
CA ARG A 210 -8.70 10.32 -12.53
C ARG A 210 -7.30 10.34 -11.92
N ILE A 211 -6.40 11.11 -12.49
CA ILE A 211 -5.10 11.41 -11.86
C ILE A 211 -5.35 12.46 -10.78
N LEU A 212 -4.98 12.14 -9.56
CA LEU A 212 -5.19 12.99 -8.39
C LEU A 212 -3.92 13.72 -7.97
N ALA A 213 -2.76 13.08 -8.10
CA ALA A 213 -1.47 13.68 -7.79
C ALA A 213 -0.36 13.13 -8.70
N GLU A 214 0.60 14.01 -9.02
CA GLU A 214 1.74 13.67 -9.87
C GLU A 214 2.99 14.46 -9.52
N SER A 215 4.13 14.02 -10.02
CA SER A 215 5.43 14.69 -9.95
C SER A 215 5.96 14.94 -11.34
N VAL A 216 6.64 16.07 -11.53
CA VAL A 216 7.39 16.34 -12.77
C VAL A 216 8.56 15.35 -12.92
N GLU A 217 9.12 14.87 -11.80
CA GLU A 217 10.30 14.01 -11.78
C GLU A 217 9.96 12.52 -11.78
N SER A 218 8.94 12.10 -10.99
CA SER A 218 8.60 10.69 -10.83
C SER A 218 7.28 10.27 -11.47
N GLY A 219 6.64 11.15 -12.24
CA GLY A 219 5.44 10.82 -12.99
C GLY A 219 4.15 10.79 -12.14
N VAL A 220 3.17 10.02 -12.59
CA VAL A 220 1.86 9.89 -11.91
C VAL A 220 2.02 9.10 -10.62
N TYR A 221 1.48 9.66 -9.53
CA TYR A 221 1.55 9.03 -8.21
C TYR A 221 0.23 8.42 -7.76
N LEU A 222 -0.83 9.22 -7.77
CA LEU A 222 -2.11 8.83 -7.20
C LEU A 222 -3.20 8.88 -8.27
N VAL A 223 -3.85 7.75 -8.45
CA VAL A 223 -4.98 7.57 -9.37
C VAL A 223 -6.13 6.96 -8.61
N ALA A 224 -7.35 7.38 -8.90
CA ALA A 224 -8.56 6.75 -8.40
C ALA A 224 -9.57 6.56 -9.53
N ASP A 225 -10.41 5.55 -9.42
CA ASP A 225 -11.58 5.45 -10.26
C ASP A 225 -12.65 6.48 -9.86
N ALA A 226 -13.65 6.68 -10.70
CA ALA A 226 -14.69 7.69 -10.47
C ALA A 226 -15.53 7.40 -9.22
N THR A 227 -15.55 6.17 -8.74
CA THR A 227 -16.32 5.72 -7.57
C THR A 227 -15.52 5.72 -6.27
N GLY A 228 -14.19 5.86 -6.34
CA GLY A 228 -13.30 5.71 -5.19
C GLY A 228 -13.13 4.26 -4.69
N ARG A 229 -13.66 3.29 -5.43
CA ARG A 229 -13.54 1.87 -5.07
C ARG A 229 -12.19 1.26 -5.45
N GLN A 230 -11.49 1.87 -6.41
CA GLN A 230 -10.16 1.45 -6.82
C GLN A 230 -9.20 2.65 -6.75
N ILE A 231 -8.18 2.55 -5.91
CA ILE A 231 -7.19 3.60 -5.64
C ILE A 231 -5.80 3.02 -5.90
N PHE A 232 -4.96 3.75 -6.62
CA PHE A 232 -3.65 3.28 -7.08
C PHE A 232 -2.56 4.28 -6.70
N LEU A 233 -1.59 3.82 -5.90
CA LEU A 233 -0.42 4.57 -5.46
C LEU A 233 0.83 3.98 -6.11
N THR A 234 1.53 4.70 -6.96
CA THR A 234 2.77 4.21 -7.59
C THR A 234 4.01 4.33 -6.72
N GLY A 235 3.93 5.10 -5.62
CA GLY A 235 5.00 5.31 -4.66
C GLY A 235 4.72 4.65 -3.31
N HIS A 236 5.62 4.86 -2.35
CA HIS A 236 5.71 4.14 -1.09
C HIS A 236 5.64 5.07 0.13
N VAL A 237 4.48 5.64 0.42
CA VAL A 237 4.32 6.50 1.61
C VAL A 237 4.41 5.73 2.93
N GLU A 238 4.25 4.39 2.88
CA GLU A 238 4.37 3.50 4.04
C GLU A 238 5.80 3.27 4.50
N TYR A 239 6.80 3.61 3.71
CA TYR A 239 8.21 3.33 4.00
C TYR A 239 8.69 3.94 5.31
N ASP A 240 9.47 3.13 6.05
CA ASP A 240 10.24 3.59 7.20
C ASP A 240 11.37 4.55 6.80
N ALA A 241 11.84 5.31 7.78
CA ALA A 241 12.93 6.26 7.58
C ALA A 241 14.17 5.67 6.92
N LEU A 242 14.48 4.40 7.19
CA LEU A 242 15.68 3.71 6.71
C LEU A 242 15.42 2.71 5.57
N THR A 243 14.21 2.64 5.00
CA THR A 243 13.90 1.64 3.96
C THR A 243 14.76 1.86 2.71
N LEU A 244 14.79 3.07 2.16
CA LEU A 244 15.63 3.37 0.98
C LEU A 244 17.13 3.24 1.29
N HIS A 245 17.56 3.57 2.51
CA HIS A 245 18.95 3.38 2.95
C HIS A 245 19.37 1.90 2.90
N LYS A 246 18.54 1.01 3.47
CA LYS A 246 18.80 -0.43 3.46
C LYS A 246 18.78 -1.01 2.03
N GLU A 247 17.90 -0.50 1.16
CA GLU A 247 17.89 -0.89 -0.24
C GLU A 247 19.17 -0.44 -0.95
N TYR A 248 19.60 0.81 -0.72
CA TYR A 248 20.83 1.35 -1.27
C TYR A 248 22.06 0.53 -0.83
N GLU A 249 22.22 0.30 0.48
CA GLU A 249 23.32 -0.51 1.01
C GLU A 249 23.32 -1.94 0.46
N ARG A 250 22.15 -2.57 0.37
CA ARG A 250 21.99 -3.91 -0.22
C ARG A 250 22.46 -3.95 -1.67
N ASP A 251 22.07 -2.95 -2.46
CA ASP A 251 22.35 -2.93 -3.89
C ASP A 251 23.82 -2.58 -4.15
N VAL A 252 24.41 -1.69 -3.37
CA VAL A 252 25.87 -1.43 -3.36
C VAL A 252 26.66 -2.68 -2.96
N ALA A 253 26.24 -3.39 -1.91
CA ALA A 253 26.89 -4.63 -1.47
C ALA A 253 26.86 -5.75 -2.53
N LYS A 254 25.85 -5.73 -3.40
CA LYS A 254 25.75 -6.64 -4.56
C LYS A 254 26.59 -6.20 -5.76
N GLY A 255 27.26 -5.06 -5.68
CA GLY A 255 28.06 -4.49 -6.78
C GLY A 255 27.22 -3.93 -7.93
N LEU A 256 25.96 -3.58 -7.67
CA LEU A 256 25.08 -2.95 -8.66
C LEU A 256 25.48 -1.48 -8.82
N ASP A 257 25.38 -0.96 -10.04
CA ASP A 257 25.53 0.46 -10.33
C ASP A 257 24.23 1.17 -9.94
N ILE A 258 24.13 1.59 -8.68
CA ILE A 258 22.97 2.23 -8.09
C ILE A 258 23.29 3.66 -7.67
N ALA A 259 22.50 4.62 -8.12
CA ALA A 259 22.59 6.00 -7.69
C ALA A 259 22.16 6.17 -6.22
N VAL A 260 22.73 7.17 -5.54
CA VAL A 260 22.25 7.61 -4.23
C VAL A 260 20.77 7.99 -4.32
N PRO A 261 19.90 7.59 -3.38
CA PRO A 261 18.49 7.97 -3.42
C PRO A 261 18.33 9.49 -3.40
N ARG A 262 17.68 10.04 -4.42
CA ARG A 262 17.54 11.51 -4.61
C ARG A 262 16.67 12.12 -3.51
N ASN A 263 17.04 13.32 -3.03
CA ASN A 263 16.33 14.10 -2.02
C ASN A 263 16.06 13.34 -0.70
N TYR A 264 16.83 12.32 -0.41
CA TYR A 264 16.64 11.46 0.76
C TYR A 264 17.64 11.76 1.87
N TYR A 265 18.90 11.95 1.54
CA TYR A 265 19.92 12.40 2.49
C TYR A 265 20.12 13.91 2.41
N PRO A 266 20.49 14.57 3.52
CA PRO A 266 20.96 15.95 3.45
C PRO A 266 22.12 16.07 2.46
N GLN A 267 22.00 16.96 1.47
CA GLN A 267 23.03 17.19 0.43
C GLN A 267 23.40 15.93 -0.38
N ASP A 268 22.48 14.95 -0.45
CA ASP A 268 22.69 13.65 -1.09
C ASP A 268 23.91 12.86 -0.54
N ASP A 269 24.32 13.13 0.71
CA ASP A 269 25.43 12.46 1.39
C ASP A 269 24.91 11.23 2.18
N PRO A 270 25.20 9.98 1.73
CA PRO A 270 24.73 8.76 2.38
C PRO A 270 25.35 8.51 3.76
N ALA A 271 26.38 9.26 4.16
CA ALA A 271 26.93 9.22 5.53
C ALA A 271 26.04 9.97 6.54
N GLN A 272 25.09 10.79 6.07
CA GLN A 272 24.19 11.53 6.93
C GLN A 272 22.88 10.77 7.18
N LYS A 273 22.23 11.11 8.29
CA LYS A 273 20.93 10.52 8.63
C LYS A 273 19.87 10.99 7.62
N PRO A 274 19.05 10.09 7.06
CA PRO A 274 17.97 10.44 6.14
C PRO A 274 16.96 11.42 6.74
N LEU A 275 16.40 12.27 5.89
CA LEU A 275 15.28 13.15 6.23
C LEU A 275 13.95 12.50 5.87
N VAL A 276 13.05 12.42 6.84
CA VAL A 276 11.69 11.90 6.60
C VAL A 276 10.74 13.05 6.33
N THR A 277 10.40 13.25 5.07
CA THR A 277 9.54 14.36 4.60
C THR A 277 8.16 13.92 4.14
N TRP A 278 7.83 12.61 4.18
CA TRP A 278 6.58 12.04 3.68
C TRP A 278 5.61 11.56 4.77
N ARG A 279 6.03 11.51 6.04
CA ARG A 279 5.24 10.91 7.12
C ARG A 279 3.87 11.55 7.33
N SER A 280 3.80 12.87 7.33
CA SER A 280 2.53 13.59 7.54
C SER A 280 1.55 13.35 6.39
N ALA A 281 2.03 13.41 5.15
CA ALA A 281 1.22 13.11 3.97
C ALA A 281 0.71 11.65 3.97
N ALA A 282 1.57 10.70 4.37
CA ALA A 282 1.20 9.29 4.51
C ALA A 282 0.02 9.11 5.51
N HIS A 283 0.15 9.67 6.70
CA HIS A 283 -0.90 9.57 7.71
C HIS A 283 -2.21 10.23 7.26
N LEU A 284 -2.15 11.39 6.61
CA LEU A 284 -3.35 12.05 6.08
C LEU A 284 -4.02 11.22 4.98
N LEU A 285 -3.26 10.72 4.03
CA LEU A 285 -3.77 9.91 2.93
C LEU A 285 -4.51 8.66 3.44
N PHE A 286 -3.89 7.92 4.36
CA PHE A 286 -4.50 6.72 4.95
C PHE A 286 -5.71 7.05 5.83
N ALA A 287 -5.63 8.12 6.63
CA ALA A 287 -6.76 8.57 7.43
C ALA A 287 -7.94 9.03 6.55
N ASN A 288 -7.69 9.73 5.45
CA ASN A 288 -8.71 10.13 4.49
C ASN A 288 -9.34 8.92 3.80
N TRP A 289 -8.53 7.95 3.37
CA TRP A 289 -9.04 6.70 2.79
C TRP A 289 -9.95 5.96 3.78
N LEU A 290 -9.48 5.72 5.00
CA LEU A 290 -10.26 5.05 6.04
C LEU A 290 -11.55 5.78 6.37
N ASN A 291 -11.51 7.12 6.47
CA ASN A 291 -12.67 7.91 6.86
C ASN A 291 -13.69 8.07 5.73
N TYR A 292 -13.24 8.46 4.52
CA TYR A 292 -14.15 8.87 3.45
C TYR A 292 -14.52 7.75 2.49
N TYR A 293 -13.64 6.78 2.26
CA TYR A 293 -13.85 5.71 1.28
C TYR A 293 -14.14 4.36 1.91
N VAL A 294 -13.76 4.17 3.19
CA VAL A 294 -14.00 2.91 3.89
C VAL A 294 -15.14 3.06 4.89
N TYR A 295 -15.06 4.04 5.82
CA TYR A 295 -16.03 4.15 6.91
C TYR A 295 -17.34 4.81 6.49
N GLN A 296 -17.30 5.93 5.75
CA GLN A 296 -18.52 6.69 5.45
C GLN A 296 -19.34 6.06 4.32
N ASP A 297 -18.68 5.45 3.34
CA ASP A 297 -19.32 4.95 2.14
C ASP A 297 -19.72 3.48 2.25
N THR A 298 -19.04 2.69 3.08
CA THR A 298 -19.38 1.27 3.25
C THR A 298 -20.72 1.09 3.98
N PRO A 299 -21.62 0.21 3.49
CA PRO A 299 -22.86 -0.11 4.21
C PRO A 299 -22.57 -0.66 5.61
N TYR A 300 -23.42 -0.34 6.59
CA TYR A 300 -23.29 -0.88 7.95
C TYR A 300 -23.33 -2.41 7.96
N ASP A 301 -24.20 -2.99 7.14
CA ASP A 301 -24.26 -4.44 6.92
C ASP A 301 -23.53 -4.80 5.61
N LEU A 302 -22.37 -5.44 5.73
CA LEU A 302 -21.54 -5.85 4.60
C LEU A 302 -22.22 -6.86 3.68
N GLU A 303 -23.22 -7.60 4.16
CA GLU A 303 -23.95 -8.55 3.31
C GLU A 303 -24.76 -7.85 2.20
N THR A 304 -24.96 -6.54 2.33
CA THR A 304 -25.63 -5.72 1.29
C THR A 304 -24.65 -5.18 0.23
N LEU A 305 -23.41 -5.52 0.33
CA LEU A 305 -22.33 -5.07 -0.57
C LEU A 305 -22.46 -5.72 -1.95
#